data_21f040f25d06339cf5212a9785fb86fd
#
_entry.id   21f040f25d06339cf5212a9785fb86fd
#
_cell.length_a   1.000
_cell.length_b   1.000
_cell.length_c   1.000
_cell.angle_alpha   90.00
_cell.angle_beta   90.00
_cell.angle_gamma   90.00
#
_symmetry.space_group_name_H-M   'P 1'
#
loop_
_entity.id
_entity.type
_entity.pdbx_description
1 polymer ?
#
loop_
_entity_poly.entity_id
_entity_poly.type
_entity_poly.pdbx_seq_one_letter_code
_entity_poly.pdbx_strand_id
1 'polypeptide(L)'
;MKKILAAVLLILVFTGCSKKYDIRQIISSPNAPAAIGPYSQAVRVGDTLYLSGQLGLIPATGKFADHDFISQARQALENQKAILETAGFSLNDVVQCQVFVTDMNNYPAFNNIYKEYFHEDFPARAVLEVSRIPADGLIEIMMIAVQSK
;
A
#
# COMPACT_ATOMS: atom_id res chain seq x y z
N MET A 1 1.00 -0.62 -77.06
CA MET A 1 1.12 -1.50 -75.89
C MET A 1 1.66 -0.68 -74.71
N LYS A 2 0.76 -0.19 -73.87
CA LYS A 2 1.12 0.65 -72.68
C LYS A 2 1.31 -0.24 -71.48
N LYS A 3 2.55 -0.27 -70.90
CA LYS A 3 2.86 -0.98 -69.65
C LYS A 3 2.46 -0.09 -68.49
N ILE A 4 1.46 -0.51 -67.73
CA ILE A 4 1.03 0.12 -66.49
C ILE A 4 1.96 -0.42 -65.38
N LEU A 5 2.80 0.44 -64.78
CA LEU A 5 3.65 0.15 -63.68
C LEU A 5 2.83 0.39 -62.38
N ALA A 6 2.42 -0.67 -61.71
CA ALA A 6 1.73 -0.56 -60.43
C ALA A 6 2.77 -0.36 -59.34
N ALA A 7 2.82 0.84 -58.77
CA ALA A 7 3.63 1.13 -57.55
C ALA A 7 2.84 0.68 -56.33
N VAL A 8 3.34 -0.37 -55.66
CA VAL A 8 2.85 -0.83 -54.37
C VAL A 8 3.45 0.06 -53.26
N LEU A 9 2.65 0.95 -52.71
CA LEU A 9 3.02 1.79 -51.59
C LEU A 9 2.94 0.98 -50.29
N LEU A 10 4.10 0.54 -49.79
CA LEU A 10 4.21 -0.16 -48.50
C LEU A 10 4.09 0.84 -47.36
N ILE A 11 2.91 0.94 -46.71
CA ILE A 11 2.69 1.78 -45.54
C ILE A 11 3.26 1.03 -44.33
N LEU A 12 4.45 1.41 -43.88
CA LEU A 12 5.03 1.01 -42.59
C LEU A 12 4.27 1.72 -41.47
N VAL A 13 3.36 1.00 -40.81
CA VAL A 13 2.71 1.48 -39.59
C VAL A 13 3.75 1.31 -38.47
N PHE A 14 4.45 2.39 -38.11
CA PHE A 14 5.20 2.47 -36.90
C PHE A 14 4.23 2.51 -35.70
N THR A 15 3.93 1.37 -35.09
CA THR A 15 3.34 1.33 -33.76
C THR A 15 4.40 1.82 -32.77
N GLY A 16 4.45 3.15 -32.60
CA GLY A 16 5.27 3.76 -31.57
C GLY A 16 4.79 3.27 -30.21
N CYS A 17 5.60 2.45 -29.53
CA CYS A 17 5.42 2.12 -28.12
C CYS A 17 5.61 3.43 -27.33
N SER A 18 4.52 4.17 -27.10
CA SER A 18 4.52 5.33 -26.23
C SER A 18 4.86 4.84 -24.83
N LYS A 19 6.09 5.07 -24.35
CA LYS A 19 6.42 4.94 -22.93
C LYS A 19 5.51 5.88 -22.17
N LYS A 20 4.44 5.33 -21.57
CA LYS A 20 3.61 6.04 -20.61
C LYS A 20 4.51 6.29 -19.40
N TYR A 21 4.97 7.52 -19.21
CA TYR A 21 5.65 7.89 -17.98
C TYR A 21 4.63 7.76 -16.86
N ASP A 22 4.88 6.85 -15.93
CA ASP A 22 4.02 6.68 -14.77
C ASP A 22 4.11 7.92 -13.90
N ILE A 23 3.02 8.71 -13.91
CA ILE A 23 2.94 9.95 -13.13
C ILE A 23 2.84 9.56 -11.66
N ARG A 24 3.72 10.13 -10.84
CA ARG A 24 3.62 10.02 -9.38
C ARG A 24 2.31 10.65 -8.91
N GLN A 25 1.51 9.88 -8.19
CA GLN A 25 0.22 10.30 -7.64
C GLN A 25 0.24 10.21 -6.12
N ILE A 26 -0.17 11.28 -5.45
CA ILE A 26 -0.36 11.31 -4.01
C ILE A 26 -1.75 10.77 -3.68
N ILE A 27 -1.82 9.85 -2.74
CA ILE A 27 -3.07 9.27 -2.24
C ILE A 27 -3.33 9.83 -0.84
N SER A 28 -4.58 10.24 -0.61
CA SER A 28 -5.07 10.69 0.69
C SER A 28 -6.47 10.13 0.91
N SER A 29 -6.64 9.32 1.95
CA SER A 29 -7.90 8.72 2.35
C SER A 29 -8.51 9.49 3.51
N PRO A 30 -9.79 9.89 3.44
CA PRO A 30 -10.50 10.46 4.59
C PRO A 30 -10.83 9.40 5.65
N ASN A 31 -10.76 8.10 5.29
CA ASN A 31 -11.05 6.96 6.15
C ASN A 31 -9.79 6.43 6.86
N ALA A 32 -8.64 7.09 6.73
CA ALA A 32 -7.42 6.81 7.48
C ALA A 32 -6.96 8.09 8.20
N PRO A 33 -6.16 7.97 9.28
CA PRO A 33 -5.65 9.14 9.99
C PRO A 33 -4.90 10.09 9.06
N ALA A 34 -5.12 11.39 9.20
CA ALA A 34 -4.34 12.38 8.47
C ALA A 34 -2.85 12.25 8.80
N ALA A 35 -1.99 12.58 7.84
CA ALA A 35 -0.55 12.61 8.07
C ALA A 35 -0.21 13.64 9.18
N ILE A 36 0.50 13.19 10.19
CA ILE A 36 0.90 14.02 11.35
C ILE A 36 2.27 14.69 11.14
N GLY A 37 2.84 14.60 9.93
CA GLY A 37 4.13 15.15 9.57
C GLY A 37 4.24 15.43 8.07
N PRO A 38 5.43 15.81 7.56
CA PRO A 38 5.64 16.17 6.16
C PRO A 38 5.78 14.92 5.26
N TYR A 39 4.74 14.08 5.21
CA TYR A 39 4.66 12.87 4.38
C TYR A 39 3.25 12.69 3.82
N SER A 40 3.10 11.83 2.81
CA SER A 40 1.82 11.42 2.25
C SER A 40 1.38 10.08 2.85
N GLN A 41 0.08 9.84 2.99
CA GLN A 41 -0.43 8.53 3.43
C GLN A 41 0.01 7.42 2.48
N ALA A 42 -0.01 7.67 1.17
CA ALA A 42 0.60 6.78 0.18
C ALA A 42 1.01 7.54 -1.09
N VAL A 43 1.90 6.91 -1.87
CA VAL A 43 2.33 7.37 -3.18
C VAL A 43 2.16 6.24 -4.18
N ARG A 44 1.41 6.48 -5.27
CA ARG A 44 1.29 5.56 -6.39
C ARG A 44 2.26 5.93 -7.50
N VAL A 45 2.93 4.93 -8.09
CA VAL A 45 3.73 5.06 -9.31
C VAL A 45 3.40 3.88 -10.21
N GLY A 46 2.68 4.14 -11.28
CA GLY A 46 2.19 3.08 -12.17
C GLY A 46 1.28 2.10 -11.45
N ASP A 47 1.63 0.83 -11.51
CA ASP A 47 0.88 -0.26 -10.88
C ASP A 47 1.31 -0.51 -9.41
N THR A 48 2.26 0.29 -8.88
CA THR A 48 2.79 0.13 -7.51
C THR A 48 2.29 1.23 -6.59
N LEU A 49 1.84 0.84 -5.40
CA LEU A 49 1.44 1.73 -4.31
C LEU A 49 2.37 1.53 -3.11
N TYR A 50 2.99 2.62 -2.66
CA TYR A 50 3.83 2.69 -1.48
C TYR A 50 3.04 3.37 -0.37
N LEU A 51 2.70 2.62 0.69
CA LEU A 51 1.95 3.12 1.83
C LEU A 51 2.90 3.48 2.98
N SER A 52 2.72 4.64 3.57
CA SER A 52 3.43 5.06 4.78
C SER A 52 2.99 4.25 5.98
N GLY A 53 3.80 4.24 7.05
CA GLY A 53 3.46 3.61 8.31
C GLY A 53 2.14 4.14 8.87
N GLN A 54 1.29 3.21 9.29
CA GLN A 54 0.05 3.50 9.98
C GLN A 54 0.10 2.98 11.41
N LEU A 55 -0.30 3.84 12.32
CA LEU A 55 -0.51 3.54 13.74
C LEU A 55 -1.96 3.11 13.98
N GLY A 56 -2.24 2.58 15.15
CA GLY A 56 -3.59 2.23 15.60
C GLY A 56 -4.45 3.44 16.00
N LEU A 57 -4.36 4.54 15.25
CA LEU A 57 -5.15 5.76 15.50
C LEU A 57 -6.51 5.67 14.82
N ILE A 58 -7.57 6.09 15.52
CA ILE A 58 -8.93 6.25 14.98
C ILE A 58 -8.94 7.48 14.08
N PRO A 59 -9.34 7.37 12.79
CA PRO A 59 -9.30 8.49 11.84
C PRO A 59 -10.08 9.73 12.32
N ALA A 60 -11.26 9.53 12.90
CA ALA A 60 -12.15 10.62 13.32
C ALA A 60 -11.63 11.43 14.52
N THR A 61 -10.78 10.84 15.36
CA THR A 61 -10.36 11.47 16.62
C THR A 61 -8.86 11.73 16.70
N GLY A 62 -8.04 11.04 15.87
CA GLY A 62 -6.59 11.05 15.94
C GLY A 62 -6.03 10.43 17.24
N LYS A 63 -6.87 9.72 18.01
CA LYS A 63 -6.46 9.01 19.23
C LYS A 63 -6.29 7.53 18.95
N PHE A 64 -5.48 6.85 19.74
CA PHE A 64 -5.39 5.39 19.68
C PHE A 64 -6.75 4.74 19.94
N ALA A 65 -6.99 3.60 19.27
CA ALA A 65 -8.23 2.82 19.41
C ALA A 65 -8.42 2.35 20.86
N ASP A 66 -7.32 1.95 21.51
CA ASP A 66 -7.21 1.68 22.94
C ASP A 66 -5.73 1.68 23.35
N HIS A 67 -5.46 1.45 24.65
CA HIS A 67 -4.11 1.32 25.21
C HIS A 67 -3.52 -0.09 25.04
N ASP A 68 -4.27 -1.07 24.52
CA ASP A 68 -3.82 -2.43 24.29
C ASP A 68 -3.28 -2.65 22.85
N PHE A 69 -2.37 -3.63 22.74
CA PHE A 69 -1.74 -3.98 21.48
C PHE A 69 -2.73 -4.46 20.40
N ILE A 70 -3.72 -5.29 20.79
CA ILE A 70 -4.65 -5.94 19.87
C ILE A 70 -5.52 -4.90 19.17
N SER A 71 -6.08 -3.97 19.93
CA SER A 71 -6.88 -2.86 19.40
C SER A 71 -6.07 -1.97 18.47
N GLN A 72 -4.83 -1.63 18.84
CA GLN A 72 -3.96 -0.83 17.98
C GLN A 72 -3.54 -1.58 16.71
N ALA A 73 -3.24 -2.88 16.79
CA ALA A 73 -2.87 -3.68 15.62
C ALA A 73 -4.03 -3.78 14.62
N ARG A 74 -5.25 -4.03 15.08
CA ARG A 74 -6.45 -4.05 14.24
C ARG A 74 -6.67 -2.70 13.56
N GLN A 75 -6.64 -1.62 14.32
CA GLN A 75 -6.87 -0.28 13.78
C GLN A 75 -5.78 0.10 12.76
N ALA A 76 -4.52 -0.26 12.98
CA ALA A 76 -3.45 0.00 12.02
C ALA A 76 -3.68 -0.74 10.69
N LEU A 77 -4.16 -1.99 10.73
CA LEU A 77 -4.52 -2.77 9.53
C LEU A 77 -5.73 -2.17 8.81
N GLU A 78 -6.77 -1.74 9.55
CA GLU A 78 -7.93 -1.04 8.96
C GLU A 78 -7.52 0.29 8.30
N ASN A 79 -6.61 1.05 8.90
CA ASN A 79 -6.09 2.28 8.32
C ASN A 79 -5.31 1.99 7.01
N GLN A 80 -4.48 0.95 6.96
CA GLN A 80 -3.80 0.51 5.73
C GLN A 80 -4.80 0.11 4.65
N LYS A 81 -5.82 -0.69 5.02
CA LYS A 81 -6.89 -1.12 4.11
C LYS A 81 -7.65 0.07 3.52
N ALA A 82 -8.02 1.06 4.34
CA ALA A 82 -8.72 2.25 3.88
C ALA A 82 -7.90 3.08 2.86
N ILE A 83 -6.57 3.13 3.00
CA ILE A 83 -5.69 3.80 2.05
C ILE A 83 -5.60 2.99 0.75
N LEU A 84 -5.45 1.66 0.82
CA LEU A 84 -5.47 0.75 -0.33
C LEU A 84 -6.74 0.96 -1.15
N GLU A 85 -7.91 0.86 -0.52
CA GLU A 85 -9.22 1.02 -1.17
C GLU A 85 -9.38 2.41 -1.82
N THR A 86 -8.94 3.47 -1.18
CA THR A 86 -8.95 4.83 -1.74
C THR A 86 -8.10 4.94 -3.01
N ALA A 87 -7.00 4.17 -3.09
CA ALA A 87 -6.14 4.11 -4.27
C ALA A 87 -6.63 3.14 -5.36
N GLY A 88 -7.74 2.41 -5.12
CA GLY A 88 -8.26 1.38 -6.01
C GLY A 88 -7.50 0.05 -5.92
N PHE A 89 -6.84 -0.20 -4.80
CA PHE A 89 -6.16 -1.45 -4.45
C PHE A 89 -6.95 -2.22 -3.40
N SER A 90 -6.57 -3.46 -3.16
CA SER A 90 -7.08 -4.33 -2.12
C SER A 90 -5.94 -4.95 -1.29
N LEU A 91 -6.27 -5.65 -0.23
CA LEU A 91 -5.28 -6.43 0.54
C LEU A 91 -4.63 -7.55 -0.30
N ASN A 92 -5.31 -8.07 -1.33
CA ASN A 92 -4.76 -9.08 -2.23
C ASN A 92 -3.64 -8.53 -3.14
N ASP A 93 -3.56 -7.22 -3.31
CA ASP A 93 -2.50 -6.58 -4.09
C ASP A 93 -1.23 -6.33 -3.25
N VAL A 94 -1.29 -6.55 -1.92
CA VAL A 94 -0.14 -6.33 -1.03
C VAL A 94 0.92 -7.40 -1.27
N VAL A 95 2.13 -6.97 -1.62
CA VAL A 95 3.27 -7.85 -1.87
C VAL A 95 4.30 -7.83 -0.73
N GLN A 96 4.30 -6.77 0.06
CA GLN A 96 5.20 -6.64 1.20
C GLN A 96 4.52 -5.92 2.37
N CYS A 97 4.78 -6.40 3.59
CA CYS A 97 4.36 -5.79 4.85
C CYS A 97 5.57 -5.68 5.79
N GLN A 98 5.81 -4.50 6.32
CA GLN A 98 6.80 -4.26 7.37
C GLN A 98 6.06 -3.83 8.62
N VAL A 99 6.38 -4.48 9.74
CA VAL A 99 5.71 -4.29 11.02
C VAL A 99 6.75 -3.96 12.08
N PHE A 100 6.54 -2.88 12.78
CA PHE A 100 7.36 -2.46 13.90
C PHE A 100 6.53 -2.58 15.16
N VAL A 101 7.08 -3.18 16.20
CA VAL A 101 6.44 -3.39 17.50
C VAL A 101 7.36 -2.92 18.62
N THR A 102 6.80 -2.48 19.74
CA THR A 102 7.60 -2.07 20.91
C THR A 102 7.89 -3.24 21.86
N ASP A 103 7.25 -4.40 21.66
CA ASP A 103 7.44 -5.62 22.43
C ASP A 103 7.17 -6.86 21.56
N MET A 104 8.21 -7.66 21.31
CA MET A 104 8.13 -8.88 20.49
C MET A 104 7.29 -10.00 21.15
N ASN A 105 7.00 -9.92 22.45
CA ASN A 105 6.07 -10.84 23.09
C ASN A 105 4.65 -10.77 22.50
N ASN A 106 4.31 -9.67 21.82
CA ASN A 106 3.06 -9.51 21.07
C ASN A 106 3.03 -10.21 19.71
N TYR A 107 4.15 -10.78 19.23
CA TYR A 107 4.24 -11.41 17.90
C TYR A 107 3.21 -12.55 17.68
N PRO A 108 2.95 -13.48 18.64
CA PRO A 108 1.91 -14.49 18.45
C PRO A 108 0.50 -13.90 18.33
N ALA A 109 0.18 -12.88 19.14
CA ALA A 109 -1.10 -12.18 19.07
C ALA A 109 -1.26 -11.45 17.72
N PHE A 110 -0.21 -10.77 17.25
CA PHE A 110 -0.22 -10.14 15.93
C PHE A 110 -0.46 -11.14 14.80
N ASN A 111 0.19 -12.31 14.83
CA ASN A 111 -0.01 -13.33 13.81
C ASN A 111 -1.47 -13.82 13.73
N ASN A 112 -2.17 -13.90 14.85
CA ASN A 112 -3.59 -14.27 14.86
C ASN A 112 -4.46 -13.19 14.21
N ILE A 113 -4.20 -11.91 14.52
CA ILE A 113 -4.89 -10.78 13.91
C ILE A 113 -4.58 -10.71 12.41
N TYR A 114 -3.31 -10.85 12.03
CA TYR A 114 -2.85 -10.75 10.64
C TYR A 114 -3.55 -11.76 9.73
N LYS A 115 -3.81 -12.99 10.20
CA LYS A 115 -4.56 -14.03 9.47
C LYS A 115 -6.03 -13.68 9.23
N GLU A 116 -6.59 -12.73 9.94
CA GLU A 116 -7.96 -12.24 9.70
C GLU A 116 -8.04 -11.31 8.48
N TYR A 117 -6.91 -10.74 8.07
CA TYR A 117 -6.79 -9.84 6.92
C TYR A 117 -6.17 -10.51 5.70
N PHE A 118 -5.25 -11.45 5.90
CA PHE A 118 -4.56 -12.20 4.85
C PHE A 118 -4.80 -13.69 5.06
N HIS A 119 -5.53 -14.32 4.13
CA HIS A 119 -5.99 -15.72 4.28
C HIS A 119 -5.13 -16.71 3.48
N GLU A 120 -4.80 -16.35 2.23
CA GLU A 120 -4.00 -17.14 1.28
C GLU A 120 -2.98 -16.20 0.64
N ASP A 121 -1.93 -16.75 0.04
CA ASP A 121 -0.89 -15.98 -0.66
C ASP A 121 -0.34 -14.81 0.17
N PHE A 122 0.10 -15.13 1.40
CA PHE A 122 0.62 -14.12 2.33
C PHE A 122 1.71 -13.24 1.70
N PRO A 123 1.68 -11.93 1.86
CA PRO A 123 2.75 -11.05 1.39
C PRO A 123 4.07 -11.34 2.13
N ALA A 124 5.20 -11.03 1.47
CA ALA A 124 6.50 -11.03 2.16
C ALA A 124 6.43 -10.11 3.38
N ARG A 125 6.91 -10.59 4.55
CA ARG A 125 6.77 -9.82 5.79
C ARG A 125 8.04 -9.84 6.64
N ALA A 126 8.36 -8.68 7.22
CA ALA A 126 9.28 -8.55 8.35
C ALA A 126 8.54 -8.00 9.58
N VAL A 127 8.88 -8.49 10.78
CA VAL A 127 8.45 -7.92 12.05
C VAL A 127 9.70 -7.61 12.87
N LEU A 128 9.83 -6.37 13.34
CA LEU A 128 10.98 -5.89 14.08
C LEU A 128 10.53 -5.26 15.39
N GLU A 129 11.25 -5.55 16.46
CA GLU A 129 11.13 -4.78 17.70
C GLU A 129 11.94 -3.50 17.59
N VAL A 130 11.34 -2.40 18.00
CA VAL A 130 11.95 -1.07 18.01
C VAL A 130 11.83 -0.42 19.38
N SER A 131 12.75 0.47 19.70
CA SER A 131 12.79 1.11 21.02
C SER A 131 11.60 2.05 21.26
N ARG A 132 11.02 2.64 20.22
CA ARG A 132 9.88 3.56 20.31
C ARG A 132 9.22 3.74 18.95
N ILE A 133 7.90 3.95 18.98
CA ILE A 133 7.06 4.27 17.84
C ILE A 133 6.49 5.70 18.04
N PRO A 134 6.26 6.49 16.98
CA PRO A 134 5.67 7.81 17.11
C PRO A 134 4.38 7.82 17.95
N ALA A 135 4.17 8.91 18.69
CA ALA A 135 3.03 9.10 19.59
C ALA A 135 2.91 8.02 20.69
N ASP A 136 4.00 7.29 21.00
CA ASP A 136 4.03 6.17 21.94
C ASP A 136 3.09 5.01 21.56
N GLY A 137 2.91 4.78 20.25
CA GLY A 137 2.19 3.63 19.73
C GLY A 137 2.87 2.31 20.07
N LEU A 138 2.10 1.23 20.07
CA LEU A 138 2.59 -0.12 20.34
C LEU A 138 2.96 -0.88 19.07
N ILE A 139 2.43 -0.44 17.92
CA ILE A 139 2.64 -1.03 16.60
C ILE A 139 2.56 0.02 15.51
N GLU A 140 3.39 -0.16 14.46
CA GLU A 140 3.32 0.57 13.20
C GLU A 140 3.42 -0.42 12.04
N ILE A 141 2.61 -0.23 11.00
CA ILE A 141 2.55 -1.13 9.84
C ILE A 141 2.72 -0.31 8.56
N MET A 142 3.68 -0.69 7.71
CA MET A 142 3.82 -0.17 6.34
C MET A 142 3.61 -1.29 5.33
N MET A 143 3.13 -0.92 4.11
CA MET A 143 2.86 -1.88 3.04
C MET A 143 3.35 -1.38 1.68
N ILE A 144 3.61 -2.33 0.79
CA ILE A 144 3.76 -2.10 -0.64
C ILE A 144 2.75 -3.00 -1.34
N ALA A 145 1.98 -2.43 -2.26
CA ALA A 145 1.01 -3.16 -3.07
C ALA A 145 1.30 -2.99 -4.56
N VAL A 146 1.02 -4.03 -5.35
CA VAL A 146 1.23 -4.04 -6.80
C VAL A 146 -0.01 -4.66 -7.47
N GLN A 147 -0.64 -3.93 -8.39
CA GLN A 147 -1.72 -4.46 -9.20
C GLN A 147 -1.16 -5.32 -10.33
N SER A 148 -1.62 -6.58 -10.41
CA SER A 148 -1.39 -7.43 -11.59
C SER A 148 -2.23 -6.90 -12.76
N LYS A 149 -1.64 -6.86 -13.96
CA LYS A 149 -2.37 -6.59 -15.21
C LYS A 149 -3.11 -7.81 -15.68
#